data_9d5d9e4d3a14e67407b5a210ebae6520
#
_entry.id   9d5d9e4d3a14e67407b5a210ebae6520
#
_cell.length_a   1.000
_cell.length_b   1.000
_cell.length_c   1.000
_cell.angle_alpha   90.00
_cell.angle_beta   90.00
_cell.angle_gamma   90.00
#
_symmetry.space_group_name_H-M   'P 1'
#
loop_
_entity.id
_entity.type
_entity.pdbx_description
1 polymer ?
#
loop_
_entity_poly.entity_id
_entity_poly.type
_entity_poly.pdbx_seq_one_letter_code
_entity_poly.pdbx_strand_id
1 'polypeptide(L)'
;MWVQKLKELIMTENNNGGNFIKGKIIRKIKGFYYVLDENCINLKEENIYECKLRGTLKIKNDKLNCIIGDIVEFDKDEKVITKVEKRKNFLYRPLLSNIDFIGILFSVVTPNFDFTVFQKMLLNAGQQDIPAILILSKIDLISDEELQIFLNEIKENFGNTIPVFPVSVEKNIGLDNLLSYIKGKSVTVSGPSGAGKSSLINTFIGENILETNEISEKTSRGRHTTTESRFFKIDADTYLIDTPGFSTLDFPKLKEKKELELLFPEFSEYILQCKFRDCLHINEPGCSIKENLEKGNISEMRYNFYLYSFENIFSDNK
;
A
#
# COMPACT_ATOMS: atom_id res chain seq x y z
N MET A 1 2.16 -30.47 -43.46
CA MET A 1 2.37 -29.20 -44.19
C MET A 1 1.90 -27.99 -43.36
N TRP A 2 0.73 -27.98 -42.75
CA TRP A 2 0.25 -26.86 -41.89
C TRP A 2 0.98 -26.73 -40.54
N VAL A 3 1.30 -27.85 -39.89
CA VAL A 3 1.99 -27.85 -38.57
C VAL A 3 3.45 -27.38 -38.69
N GLN A 4 4.09 -27.63 -39.84
CA GLN A 4 5.43 -27.20 -40.12
C GLN A 4 5.49 -25.69 -40.41
N LYS A 5 4.49 -25.15 -41.11
CA LYS A 5 4.33 -23.70 -41.34
C LYS A 5 4.01 -22.92 -40.08
N LEU A 6 3.26 -23.52 -39.13
CA LEU A 6 3.02 -22.91 -37.79
C LEU A 6 4.30 -22.91 -36.94
N LYS A 7 5.14 -23.96 -37.02
CA LYS A 7 6.44 -24.00 -36.33
C LYS A 7 7.43 -22.97 -36.91
N GLU A 8 7.44 -22.78 -38.23
CA GLU A 8 8.25 -21.74 -38.86
C GLU A 8 7.75 -20.31 -38.53
N LEU A 9 6.43 -20.07 -38.43
CA LEU A 9 5.87 -18.81 -37.98
C LEU A 9 6.20 -18.51 -36.51
N ILE A 10 6.22 -19.53 -35.65
CA ILE A 10 6.59 -19.39 -34.23
C ILE A 10 8.11 -19.19 -34.07
N MET A 11 8.92 -19.74 -34.99
CA MET A 11 10.38 -19.55 -34.98
C MET A 11 10.83 -18.23 -35.62
N THR A 12 10.01 -17.58 -36.45
CA THR A 12 10.36 -16.30 -37.07
C THR A 12 10.01 -15.09 -36.21
N GLU A 13 9.25 -15.26 -35.10
CA GLU A 13 9.02 -14.18 -34.12
C GLU A 13 10.16 -14.00 -33.09
N ASN A 14 11.17 -14.89 -33.08
CA ASN A 14 12.29 -14.86 -32.11
C ASN A 14 13.63 -14.38 -32.66
N ASN A 15 13.67 -13.69 -33.79
CA ASN A 15 14.91 -13.14 -34.37
C ASN A 15 14.85 -11.63 -34.64
N ASN A 16 14.32 -10.85 -33.72
CA ASN A 16 14.71 -9.45 -33.60
C ASN A 16 15.77 -9.40 -32.50
N GLY A 17 17.02 -9.13 -32.82
CA GLY A 17 18.15 -9.04 -31.90
C GLY A 17 18.06 -7.83 -30.94
N GLY A 18 16.92 -7.62 -30.35
CA GLY A 18 16.71 -6.60 -29.32
C GLY A 18 17.23 -7.09 -27.97
N ASN A 19 17.88 -6.21 -27.25
CA ASN A 19 18.42 -6.43 -25.90
C ASN A 19 17.28 -6.31 -24.86
N PHE A 20 16.39 -7.33 -24.83
CA PHE A 20 15.22 -7.32 -23.96
C PHE A 20 15.60 -7.71 -22.54
N ILE A 21 15.25 -6.84 -21.60
CA ILE A 21 15.46 -7.07 -20.17
C ILE A 21 14.17 -6.79 -19.39
N LYS A 22 14.09 -7.36 -18.17
CA LYS A 22 13.02 -7.07 -17.24
C LYS A 22 13.36 -5.85 -16.39
N GLY A 23 12.33 -5.08 -16.07
CA GLY A 23 12.46 -3.93 -15.19
C GLY A 23 11.16 -3.58 -14.50
N LYS A 24 11.28 -2.77 -13.45
CA LYS A 24 10.14 -2.23 -12.69
C LYS A 24 9.92 -0.76 -13.03
N ILE A 25 8.69 -0.36 -13.33
CA ILE A 25 8.34 1.05 -13.50
C ILE A 25 8.37 1.73 -12.14
N ILE A 26 9.31 2.65 -11.94
CA ILE A 26 9.49 3.39 -10.69
C ILE A 26 8.95 4.82 -10.75
N ARG A 27 8.70 5.34 -11.96
CA ARG A 27 8.21 6.71 -12.17
C ARG A 27 7.53 6.83 -13.52
N LYS A 28 6.53 7.75 -13.62
CA LYS A 28 5.83 8.07 -14.88
C LYS A 28 5.67 9.58 -15.01
N ILE A 29 6.20 10.18 -16.08
CA ILE A 29 6.13 11.62 -16.32
C ILE A 29 5.73 11.87 -17.77
N LYS A 30 4.66 12.64 -17.99
CA LYS A 30 4.24 13.13 -19.31
C LYS A 30 4.25 12.08 -20.43
N GLY A 31 3.90 10.81 -20.10
CA GLY A 31 3.83 9.71 -21.07
C GLY A 31 5.13 8.92 -21.25
N PHE A 32 6.18 9.28 -20.52
CA PHE A 32 7.40 8.49 -20.39
C PHE A 32 7.36 7.66 -19.11
N TYR A 33 7.97 6.48 -19.17
CA TYR A 33 8.08 5.51 -18.10
C TYR A 33 9.54 5.32 -17.73
N TYR A 34 9.87 5.56 -16.47
CA TYR A 34 11.21 5.34 -15.95
C TYR A 34 11.27 3.92 -15.40
N VAL A 35 12.01 3.07 -16.10
CA VAL A 35 12.09 1.63 -15.79
C VAL A 35 13.45 1.36 -15.17
N LEU A 36 13.43 0.81 -13.95
CA LEU A 36 14.61 0.32 -13.26
C LEU A 36 14.89 -1.11 -13.73
N ASP A 37 16.12 -1.40 -14.16
CA ASP A 37 16.58 -2.75 -14.46
C ASP A 37 16.53 -3.62 -13.21
N GLU A 38 15.82 -4.76 -13.25
CA GLU A 38 15.67 -5.68 -12.10
C GLU A 38 17.01 -6.28 -11.64
N ASN A 39 17.98 -6.42 -12.55
CA ASN A 39 19.28 -7.00 -12.23
C ASN A 39 20.20 -6.04 -11.44
N CYS A 40 19.80 -4.79 -11.26
CA CYS A 40 20.61 -3.79 -10.59
C CYS A 40 20.29 -3.69 -9.09
N ILE A 41 21.30 -3.63 -8.25
CA ILE A 41 21.17 -3.62 -6.79
C ILE A 41 20.73 -2.26 -6.25
N ASN A 42 20.99 -1.16 -6.98
CA ASN A 42 20.74 0.20 -6.49
C ASN A 42 20.07 1.10 -7.55
N LEU A 43 19.45 2.17 -7.07
CA LEU A 43 18.79 3.21 -7.89
C LEU A 43 19.82 4.22 -8.45
N LYS A 44 20.85 3.75 -9.16
CA LYS A 44 21.72 4.67 -9.89
C LYS A 44 21.05 5.10 -11.20
N GLU A 45 21.28 6.34 -11.61
CA GLU A 45 20.71 6.88 -12.86
C GLU A 45 21.04 6.03 -14.09
N GLU A 46 22.21 5.43 -14.12
CA GLU A 46 22.67 4.52 -15.20
C GLU A 46 21.82 3.26 -15.36
N ASN A 47 21.05 2.89 -14.32
CA ASN A 47 20.19 1.70 -14.28
C ASN A 47 18.72 2.03 -14.50
N ILE A 48 18.39 3.29 -14.76
CA ILE A 48 17.05 3.78 -15.00
C ILE A 48 16.91 4.21 -16.45
N TYR A 49 16.00 3.58 -17.16
CA TYR A 49 15.75 3.80 -18.58
C TYR A 49 14.47 4.61 -18.77
N GLU A 50 14.57 5.75 -19.45
CA GLU A 50 13.39 6.51 -19.89
C GLU A 50 12.79 5.84 -21.13
N CYS A 51 11.70 5.11 -20.96
CA CYS A 51 11.07 4.29 -21.98
C CYS A 51 9.74 4.87 -22.46
N LYS A 52 9.36 4.51 -23.69
CA LYS A 52 8.02 4.71 -24.24
C LYS A 52 7.27 3.39 -24.30
N LEU A 53 5.96 3.46 -24.28
CA LEU A 53 5.13 2.27 -24.48
C LEU A 53 5.00 1.96 -25.96
N ARG A 54 5.18 0.68 -26.36
CA ARG A 54 4.97 0.23 -27.75
C ARG A 54 3.55 0.52 -28.19
N GLY A 55 3.37 0.96 -29.43
CA GLY A 55 2.06 1.40 -29.94
C GLY A 55 0.97 0.34 -29.80
N THR A 56 1.29 -0.93 -29.96
CA THR A 56 0.39 -2.09 -29.83
C THR A 56 -0.15 -2.29 -28.41
N LEU A 57 0.57 -1.83 -27.37
CA LEU A 57 0.16 -1.91 -25.97
C LEU A 57 -0.70 -0.70 -25.54
N LYS A 58 -0.84 0.32 -26.39
CA LYS A 58 -1.65 1.51 -26.07
C LYS A 58 -3.14 1.21 -26.30
N ILE A 59 -3.89 1.00 -25.24
CA ILE A 59 -5.34 1.04 -25.27
C ILE A 59 -5.75 2.52 -25.24
N LYS A 60 -6.58 2.97 -26.19
CA LYS A 60 -7.04 4.36 -26.23
C LYS A 60 -7.75 4.72 -24.92
N ASN A 61 -7.28 5.78 -24.25
CA ASN A 61 -7.83 6.34 -23.00
C ASN A 61 -7.74 5.46 -21.75
N ASP A 62 -6.91 4.43 -21.72
CA ASP A 62 -6.76 3.63 -20.52
C ASP A 62 -5.59 4.12 -19.65
N LYS A 63 -5.94 4.70 -18.48
CA LYS A 63 -4.96 5.12 -17.46
C LYS A 63 -4.19 3.94 -16.86
N LEU A 64 -4.69 2.72 -17.04
CA LEU A 64 -4.14 1.48 -16.50
C LEU A 64 -3.17 0.76 -17.46
N ASN A 65 -2.88 1.29 -18.64
CA ASN A 65 -1.98 0.65 -19.60
C ASN A 65 -0.64 0.26 -18.98
N CYS A 66 0.04 1.23 -18.36
CA CYS A 66 1.22 1.03 -17.54
C CYS A 66 1.13 1.95 -16.34
N ILE A 67 1.36 1.42 -15.16
CA ILE A 67 1.36 2.16 -13.90
C ILE A 67 2.67 1.94 -13.13
N ILE A 68 2.92 2.80 -12.18
CA ILE A 68 4.09 2.71 -11.32
C ILE A 68 4.00 1.40 -10.51
N GLY A 69 5.09 0.63 -10.43
CA GLY A 69 5.15 -0.69 -9.81
C GLY A 69 4.99 -1.86 -10.79
N ASP A 70 4.56 -1.61 -12.05
CA ASP A 70 4.47 -2.67 -13.04
C ASP A 70 5.84 -3.28 -13.35
N ILE A 71 5.87 -4.59 -13.46
CA ILE A 71 6.99 -5.34 -14.02
C ILE A 71 6.80 -5.39 -15.52
N VAL A 72 7.82 -5.00 -16.25
CA VAL A 72 7.78 -4.88 -17.69
C VAL A 72 8.98 -5.54 -18.35
N GLU A 73 8.81 -5.98 -19.60
CA GLU A 73 9.89 -6.30 -20.49
C GLU A 73 10.08 -5.11 -21.44
N PHE A 74 11.31 -4.65 -21.59
CA PHE A 74 11.62 -3.51 -22.46
C PHE A 74 12.91 -3.74 -23.24
N ASP A 75 12.98 -3.15 -24.42
CA ASP A 75 14.18 -3.09 -25.24
C ASP A 75 15.08 -1.99 -24.68
N LYS A 76 16.30 -2.39 -24.27
CA LYS A 76 17.26 -1.48 -23.63
C LYS A 76 17.82 -0.45 -24.60
N ASP A 77 17.99 -0.83 -25.85
CA ASP A 77 18.60 0.00 -26.90
C ASP A 77 17.57 0.96 -27.49
N GLU A 78 16.37 0.47 -27.81
CA GLU A 78 15.28 1.29 -28.32
C GLU A 78 14.52 2.06 -27.23
N LYS A 79 14.69 1.68 -25.96
CA LYS A 79 13.98 2.25 -24.79
C LYS A 79 12.45 2.16 -24.95
N VAL A 80 11.97 0.97 -25.35
CA VAL A 80 10.56 0.71 -25.61
C VAL A 80 10.06 -0.44 -24.76
N ILE A 81 8.98 -0.20 -23.99
CA ILE A 81 8.28 -1.26 -23.25
C ILE A 81 7.50 -2.09 -24.26
N THR A 82 7.79 -3.39 -24.28
CA THR A 82 7.22 -4.36 -25.22
C THR A 82 6.19 -5.26 -24.60
N LYS A 83 6.23 -5.44 -23.27
CA LYS A 83 5.30 -6.28 -22.52
C LYS A 83 5.11 -5.76 -21.10
N VAL A 84 3.89 -5.89 -20.57
CA VAL A 84 3.58 -5.67 -19.16
C VAL A 84 3.21 -7.02 -18.56
N GLU A 85 3.88 -7.41 -17.47
CA GLU A 85 3.60 -8.66 -16.76
C GLU A 85 2.25 -8.57 -16.02
N LYS A 86 1.67 -9.74 -15.72
CA LYS A 86 0.42 -9.78 -14.94
C LYS A 86 0.65 -9.19 -13.54
N ARG A 87 -0.17 -8.20 -13.19
CA ARG A 87 -0.15 -7.60 -11.86
C ARG A 87 -0.63 -8.58 -10.80
N LYS A 88 0.03 -8.57 -9.66
CA LYS A 88 -0.43 -9.26 -8.43
C LYS A 88 -1.68 -8.56 -7.88
N ASN A 89 -1.60 -7.24 -7.76
CA ASN A 89 -2.65 -6.34 -7.29
C ASN A 89 -2.38 -4.91 -7.78
N PHE A 90 -3.27 -3.98 -7.45
CA PHE A 90 -3.00 -2.56 -7.64
C PHE A 90 -3.83 -1.69 -6.69
N LEU A 91 -3.27 -0.55 -6.32
CA LEU A 91 -3.93 0.54 -5.60
C LEU A 91 -4.55 1.51 -6.61
N TYR A 92 -5.76 2.01 -6.31
CA TYR A 92 -6.39 3.04 -7.14
C TYR A 92 -5.92 4.46 -6.80
N ARG A 93 -5.58 4.72 -5.53
CA ARG A 93 -5.13 6.03 -5.04
C ARG A 93 -4.09 5.86 -3.93
N PRO A 94 -2.83 6.19 -4.20
CA PRO A 94 -2.26 6.50 -5.53
C PRO A 94 -2.27 5.27 -6.45
N LEU A 95 -2.20 5.50 -7.77
CA LEU A 95 -2.23 4.41 -8.76
C LEU A 95 -0.88 3.68 -8.80
N LEU A 96 -0.81 2.54 -8.12
CA LEU A 96 0.39 1.70 -7.97
C LEU A 96 0.04 0.24 -8.19
N SER A 97 1.00 -0.58 -8.61
CA SER A 97 0.83 -2.04 -8.76
C SER A 97 1.89 -2.83 -8.00
N ASN A 98 1.61 -4.12 -7.81
CA ASN A 98 2.53 -5.09 -7.22
C ASN A 98 3.02 -4.70 -5.82
N ILE A 99 2.09 -4.29 -4.98
CA ILE A 99 2.32 -3.90 -3.58
C ILE A 99 2.14 -5.12 -2.68
N ASP A 100 3.09 -5.37 -1.78
CA ASP A 100 3.02 -6.46 -0.82
C ASP A 100 2.35 -6.04 0.48
N PHE A 101 2.65 -4.83 0.97
CA PHE A 101 2.07 -4.30 2.20
C PHE A 101 1.75 -2.81 2.10
N ILE A 102 0.72 -2.39 2.81
CA ILE A 102 0.49 -0.99 3.14
C ILE A 102 1.05 -0.74 4.53
N GLY A 103 2.19 -0.06 4.62
CA GLY A 103 2.78 0.41 5.87
C GLY A 103 2.05 1.66 6.36
N ILE A 104 1.23 1.50 7.40
CA ILE A 104 0.51 2.59 8.03
C ILE A 104 1.36 3.11 9.19
N LEU A 105 1.91 4.31 9.06
CA LEU A 105 2.82 4.88 10.02
C LEU A 105 2.14 5.96 10.85
N PHE A 106 2.12 5.77 12.16
CA PHE A 106 1.66 6.74 13.15
C PHE A 106 2.74 6.99 14.19
N SER A 107 2.74 8.20 14.76
CA SER A 107 3.53 8.52 15.94
C SER A 107 2.76 8.12 17.20
N VAL A 108 3.47 7.68 18.24
CA VAL A 108 2.88 7.43 19.56
C VAL A 108 2.63 8.73 20.37
N VAL A 109 3.17 9.89 19.90
CA VAL A 109 3.06 11.16 20.62
C VAL A 109 2.42 12.24 19.76
N THR A 110 3.13 12.70 18.72
CA THR A 110 2.70 13.83 17.87
C THR A 110 3.02 13.55 16.41
N PRO A 111 2.01 13.59 15.52
CA PRO A 111 0.56 13.75 15.82
C PRO A 111 0.01 12.56 16.60
N ASN A 112 -0.99 12.80 17.45
CA ASN A 112 -1.64 11.76 18.22
C ASN A 112 -2.18 10.65 17.33
N PHE A 113 -2.15 9.42 17.82
CA PHE A 113 -2.75 8.28 17.12
C PHE A 113 -4.26 8.46 17.02
N ASP A 114 -4.78 8.45 15.82
CA ASP A 114 -6.21 8.55 15.55
C ASP A 114 -6.74 7.18 15.08
N PHE A 115 -7.45 6.49 15.95
CA PHE A 115 -8.04 5.19 15.65
C PHE A 115 -9.04 5.23 14.49
N THR A 116 -9.77 6.35 14.32
CA THR A 116 -10.72 6.50 13.21
C THR A 116 -9.98 6.56 11.87
N VAL A 117 -8.93 7.38 11.78
CA VAL A 117 -8.09 7.48 10.59
C VAL A 117 -7.41 6.15 10.30
N PHE A 118 -6.84 5.50 11.32
CA PHE A 118 -6.20 4.21 11.19
C PHE A 118 -7.16 3.15 10.64
N GLN A 119 -8.36 3.05 11.20
CA GLN A 119 -9.37 2.10 10.74
C GLN A 119 -9.87 2.40 9.32
N LYS A 120 -10.00 3.67 8.91
CA LYS A 120 -10.30 4.03 7.51
C LYS A 120 -9.19 3.57 6.56
N MET A 121 -7.93 3.70 6.96
CA MET A 121 -6.80 3.21 6.15
C MET A 121 -6.85 1.67 6.02
N LEU A 122 -7.21 0.94 7.09
CA LEU A 122 -7.41 -0.51 7.05
C LEU A 122 -8.55 -0.92 6.11
N LEU A 123 -9.70 -0.23 6.13
CA LEU A 123 -10.79 -0.51 5.19
C LEU A 123 -10.36 -0.34 3.73
N ASN A 124 -9.61 0.73 3.45
CA ASN A 124 -9.11 0.98 2.09
C ASN A 124 -8.06 -0.06 1.65
N ALA A 125 -7.24 -0.54 2.56
CA ALA A 125 -6.30 -1.64 2.32
C ALA A 125 -7.05 -2.95 2.03
N GLY A 126 -8.01 -3.29 2.90
CA GLY A 126 -8.85 -4.49 2.76
C GLY A 126 -9.67 -4.51 1.48
N GLN A 127 -10.25 -3.38 1.05
CA GLN A 127 -11.00 -3.29 -0.22
C GLN A 127 -10.14 -3.67 -1.43
N GLN A 128 -8.83 -3.51 -1.35
CA GLN A 128 -7.89 -3.79 -2.43
C GLN A 128 -7.14 -5.11 -2.22
N ASP A 129 -7.53 -5.87 -1.20
CA ASP A 129 -6.92 -7.14 -0.83
C ASP A 129 -5.39 -7.03 -0.64
N ILE A 130 -4.94 -5.92 -0.03
CA ILE A 130 -3.54 -5.68 0.29
C ILE A 130 -3.38 -5.64 1.81
N PRO A 131 -2.56 -6.53 2.39
CA PRO A 131 -2.37 -6.57 3.83
C PRO A 131 -1.69 -5.28 4.34
N ALA A 132 -2.11 -4.83 5.53
CA ALA A 132 -1.53 -3.68 6.21
C ALA A 132 -0.59 -4.11 7.32
N ILE A 133 0.42 -3.29 7.59
CA ILE A 133 1.25 -3.33 8.79
C ILE A 133 1.18 -1.98 9.48
N LEU A 134 1.20 -1.97 10.80
CA LEU A 134 1.25 -0.76 11.61
C LEU A 134 2.68 -0.48 12.05
N ILE A 135 3.19 0.70 11.72
CA ILE A 135 4.49 1.18 12.15
C ILE A 135 4.27 2.29 13.18
N LEU A 136 4.66 2.05 14.43
CA LEU A 136 4.55 3.01 15.52
C LEU A 136 5.88 3.72 15.72
N SER A 137 5.95 4.96 15.31
CA SER A 137 7.18 5.76 15.36
C SER A 137 7.31 6.57 16.64
N LYS A 138 8.53 7.08 16.89
CA LYS A 138 8.89 7.95 18.01
C LYS A 138 8.66 7.32 19.39
N ILE A 139 8.83 6.00 19.49
CA ILE A 139 8.65 5.28 20.76
C ILE A 139 9.63 5.71 21.84
N ASP A 140 10.73 6.35 21.46
CA ASP A 140 11.73 6.94 22.37
C ASP A 140 11.21 8.14 23.18
N LEU A 141 10.03 8.67 22.85
CA LEU A 141 9.41 9.81 23.52
C LEU A 141 8.39 9.42 24.59
N ILE A 142 8.18 8.13 24.83
CA ILE A 142 7.31 7.60 25.88
C ILE A 142 8.06 6.54 26.68
N SER A 143 7.54 6.20 27.87
CA SER A 143 8.12 5.11 28.68
C SER A 143 7.76 3.74 28.11
N ASP A 144 8.50 2.71 28.54
CA ASP A 144 8.21 1.32 28.17
C ASP A 144 6.83 0.87 28.65
N GLU A 145 6.38 1.35 29.82
CA GLU A 145 5.06 1.08 30.38
C GLU A 145 3.96 1.67 29.50
N GLU A 146 4.10 2.93 29.08
CA GLU A 146 3.16 3.59 28.18
C GLU A 146 3.08 2.90 26.82
N LEU A 147 4.24 2.46 26.27
CA LEU A 147 4.29 1.70 25.05
C LEU A 147 3.54 0.36 25.19
N GLN A 148 3.74 -0.37 26.30
CA GLN A 148 3.06 -1.65 26.53
C GLN A 148 1.53 -1.45 26.67
N ILE A 149 1.07 -0.41 27.37
CA ILE A 149 -0.36 -0.07 27.45
C ILE A 149 -0.93 0.14 26.05
N PHE A 150 -0.24 0.92 25.21
CA PHE A 150 -0.69 1.21 23.86
C PHE A 150 -0.71 -0.04 22.96
N LEU A 151 0.32 -0.90 23.04
CA LEU A 151 0.36 -2.15 22.29
C LEU A 151 -0.74 -3.12 22.73
N ASN A 152 -1.07 -3.17 24.03
CA ASN A 152 -2.18 -3.96 24.53
C ASN A 152 -3.53 -3.44 24.00
N GLU A 153 -3.74 -2.11 23.96
CA GLU A 153 -4.94 -1.51 23.39
C GLU A 153 -5.11 -1.88 21.91
N ILE A 154 -4.03 -1.84 21.12
CA ILE A 154 -4.05 -2.29 19.71
C ILE A 154 -4.42 -3.77 19.64
N LYS A 155 -3.82 -4.60 20.48
CA LYS A 155 -4.07 -6.05 20.49
C LYS A 155 -5.50 -6.40 20.92
N GLU A 156 -6.04 -5.72 21.90
CA GLU A 156 -7.42 -5.90 22.37
C GLU A 156 -8.43 -5.55 21.29
N ASN A 157 -8.17 -4.49 20.52
CA ASN A 157 -9.10 -4.02 19.50
C ASN A 157 -8.96 -4.71 18.14
N PHE A 158 -7.75 -5.11 17.75
CA PHE A 158 -7.47 -5.66 16.41
C PHE A 158 -6.97 -7.10 16.43
N GLY A 159 -6.80 -7.70 17.62
CA GLY A 159 -6.23 -9.04 17.76
C GLY A 159 -4.79 -9.11 17.24
N ASN A 160 -4.46 -10.23 16.62
CA ASN A 160 -3.17 -10.44 15.95
C ASN A 160 -3.25 -10.29 14.41
N THR A 161 -4.32 -9.67 13.91
CA THR A 161 -4.55 -9.57 12.46
C THR A 161 -3.64 -8.57 11.76
N ILE A 162 -3.06 -7.62 12.52
CA ILE A 162 -2.22 -6.56 12.00
C ILE A 162 -0.83 -6.67 12.67
N PRO A 163 0.24 -6.95 11.91
CA PRO A 163 1.59 -6.87 12.44
C PRO A 163 1.94 -5.44 12.88
N VAL A 164 2.50 -5.29 14.09
CA VAL A 164 2.84 -3.99 14.68
C VAL A 164 4.34 -3.90 14.88
N PHE A 165 4.94 -2.80 14.42
CA PHE A 165 6.38 -2.52 14.50
C PHE A 165 6.62 -1.20 15.25
N PRO A 166 6.88 -1.26 16.57
CA PRO A 166 7.35 -0.10 17.31
C PRO A 166 8.77 0.26 16.90
N VAL A 167 8.99 1.53 16.50
CA VAL A 167 10.30 2.00 16.00
C VAL A 167 10.67 3.38 16.54
N SER A 168 11.96 3.60 16.74
CA SER A 168 12.57 4.92 16.88
C SER A 168 13.67 5.08 15.86
N VAL A 169 13.53 6.04 14.98
CA VAL A 169 14.59 6.45 14.05
C VAL A 169 15.73 7.11 14.81
N GLU A 170 15.40 7.97 15.78
CA GLU A 170 16.38 8.73 16.56
C GLU A 170 17.29 7.84 17.40
N LYS A 171 16.74 6.78 17.98
CA LYS A 171 17.47 5.82 18.83
C LYS A 171 17.86 4.51 18.13
N ASN A 172 17.54 4.40 16.85
CA ASN A 172 17.76 3.17 16.06
C ASN A 172 17.14 1.92 16.70
N ILE A 173 15.91 2.04 17.23
CA ILE A 173 15.20 0.93 17.89
C ILE A 173 14.16 0.34 16.92
N GLY A 174 14.06 -0.99 16.85
CA GLY A 174 13.04 -1.74 16.11
C GLY A 174 13.16 -1.71 14.59
N LEU A 175 14.10 -0.94 14.02
CA LEU A 175 14.28 -0.78 12.57
C LEU A 175 14.71 -2.07 11.89
N ASP A 176 15.61 -2.85 12.51
CA ASP A 176 16.07 -4.14 11.96
C ASP A 176 14.93 -5.17 11.88
N ASN A 177 14.04 -5.18 12.87
CA ASN A 177 12.86 -6.06 12.87
C ASN A 177 11.90 -5.70 11.71
N LEU A 178 11.61 -4.40 11.55
CA LEU A 178 10.79 -3.91 10.45
C LEU A 178 11.44 -4.25 9.11
N LEU A 179 12.74 -3.93 8.93
CA LEU A 179 13.48 -4.20 7.69
C LEU A 179 13.50 -5.69 7.35
N SER A 180 13.72 -6.56 8.35
CA SER A 180 13.72 -8.01 8.15
C SER A 180 12.35 -8.52 7.70
N TYR A 181 11.26 -7.97 8.23
CA TYR A 181 9.89 -8.34 7.86
C TYR A 181 9.54 -7.93 6.43
N ILE A 182 9.97 -6.74 6.00
CA ILE A 182 9.66 -6.21 4.66
C ILE A 182 10.68 -6.61 3.60
N LYS A 183 11.70 -7.38 3.95
CA LYS A 183 12.75 -7.81 3.02
C LYS A 183 12.16 -8.54 1.80
N GLY A 184 12.58 -8.16 0.59
CA GLY A 184 12.07 -8.70 -0.66
C GLY A 184 10.63 -8.26 -0.99
N LYS A 185 10.14 -7.16 -0.38
CA LYS A 185 8.77 -6.68 -0.54
C LYS A 185 8.72 -5.25 -1.07
N SER A 186 7.61 -4.93 -1.74
CA SER A 186 7.24 -3.57 -2.11
C SER A 186 6.21 -3.04 -1.12
N VAL A 187 6.60 -2.07 -0.29
CA VAL A 187 5.79 -1.56 0.81
C VAL A 187 5.50 -0.08 0.61
N THR A 188 4.22 0.30 0.59
CA THR A 188 3.84 1.72 0.64
C THR A 188 3.96 2.22 2.07
N VAL A 189 4.45 3.44 2.25
CA VAL A 189 4.49 4.08 3.57
C VAL A 189 3.55 5.28 3.57
N SER A 190 2.54 5.20 4.41
CA SER A 190 1.47 6.20 4.53
C SER A 190 1.20 6.53 5.98
N GLY A 191 0.68 7.71 6.23
CA GLY A 191 0.37 8.16 7.59
C GLY A 191 0.29 9.69 7.66
N PRO A 192 -0.16 10.26 8.77
CA PRO A 192 -0.32 11.70 8.94
C PRO A 192 1.01 12.46 8.77
N SER A 193 0.90 13.76 8.44
CA SER A 193 2.08 14.63 8.39
C SER A 193 2.73 14.71 9.77
N GLY A 194 4.06 14.68 9.82
CA GLY A 194 4.80 14.71 11.09
C GLY A 194 4.93 13.35 11.80
N ALA A 195 4.34 12.27 11.28
CA ALA A 195 4.50 10.93 11.87
C ALA A 195 5.90 10.31 11.66
N GLY A 196 6.78 10.92 10.87
CA GLY A 196 8.17 10.44 10.69
C GLY A 196 8.42 9.62 9.42
N LYS A 197 7.53 9.68 8.41
CA LYS A 197 7.69 8.95 7.14
C LYS A 197 9.03 9.24 6.45
N SER A 198 9.32 10.51 6.23
CA SER A 198 10.59 10.91 5.55
C SER A 198 11.82 10.47 6.34
N SER A 199 11.78 10.57 7.66
CA SER A 199 12.88 10.13 8.52
C SER A 199 13.10 8.62 8.42
N LEU A 200 12.02 7.82 8.48
CA LEU A 200 12.09 6.36 8.34
C LEU A 200 12.67 5.95 6.96
N ILE A 201 12.17 6.55 5.88
CA ILE A 201 12.63 6.26 4.52
C ILE A 201 14.09 6.65 4.35
N ASN A 202 14.49 7.85 4.78
CA ASN A 202 15.88 8.33 4.71
C ASN A 202 16.84 7.38 5.46
N THR A 203 16.43 6.91 6.65
CA THR A 203 17.24 5.97 7.44
C THR A 203 17.48 4.67 6.70
N PHE A 204 16.45 4.10 6.07
CA PHE A 204 16.61 2.85 5.32
C PHE A 204 17.39 2.99 4.01
N ILE A 205 17.35 4.17 3.37
CA ILE A 205 18.16 4.46 2.19
C ILE A 205 19.61 4.73 2.56
N GLY A 206 19.88 5.20 3.78
CA GLY A 206 21.19 5.66 4.23
C GLY A 206 21.58 7.05 3.73
N GLU A 207 20.63 7.81 3.18
CA GLU A 207 20.83 9.14 2.60
C GLU A 207 19.67 10.09 2.94
N ASN A 208 19.94 11.38 3.07
CA ASN A 208 18.93 12.41 3.30
C ASN A 208 18.32 12.91 1.97
N ILE A 209 17.56 12.07 1.30
CA ILE A 209 16.91 12.39 0.00
C ILE A 209 15.59 13.14 0.18
N LEU A 210 14.87 12.85 1.27
CA LEU A 210 13.59 13.48 1.59
C LEU A 210 13.78 14.59 2.63
N GLU A 211 13.16 15.76 2.39
CA GLU A 211 13.11 16.83 3.38
C GLU A 211 12.30 16.38 4.61
N THR A 212 12.89 16.51 5.79
CA THR A 212 12.19 16.29 7.05
C THR A 212 11.50 17.56 7.50
N ASN A 213 10.29 17.45 8.09
CA ASN A 213 9.37 18.57 8.35
C ASN A 213 9.90 19.70 9.30
N GLU A 214 11.07 19.60 9.89
CA GLU A 214 11.62 20.67 10.72
C GLU A 214 12.01 21.93 9.91
N ILE A 215 12.09 21.84 8.57
CA ILE A 215 12.48 22.97 7.69
C ILE A 215 11.30 23.56 6.91
N SER A 216 10.12 22.90 6.88
CA SER A 216 9.04 23.27 5.95
C SER A 216 8.08 24.38 6.41
N GLU A 217 8.14 24.83 7.66
CA GLU A 217 7.23 25.92 8.13
C GLU A 217 7.55 27.31 7.56
N LYS A 218 8.72 27.51 6.97
CA LYS A 218 9.14 28.84 6.47
C LYS A 218 9.07 29.05 4.96
N THR A 219 8.78 28.03 4.15
CA THR A 219 8.83 28.17 2.66
C THR A 219 7.55 27.79 1.92
N SER A 220 6.43 27.53 2.59
CA SER A 220 5.21 27.01 1.93
C SER A 220 4.22 28.07 1.45
N ARG A 221 4.71 29.15 0.78
CA ARG A 221 3.86 29.95 -0.12
C ARG A 221 4.38 29.82 -1.54
N GLY A 222 3.91 28.78 -2.27
CA GLY A 222 4.08 28.76 -3.73
C GLY A 222 4.79 27.58 -4.37
N ARG A 223 4.76 26.36 -3.80
CA ARG A 223 5.20 25.17 -4.55
C ARG A 223 4.08 24.14 -4.59
N HIS A 224 3.70 23.74 -5.79
CA HIS A 224 2.80 22.62 -6.08
C HIS A 224 3.32 21.39 -5.32
N THR A 225 2.54 20.91 -4.34
CA THR A 225 2.76 19.64 -3.68
C THR A 225 2.76 18.55 -4.75
N THR A 226 3.90 17.95 -4.98
CA THR A 226 4.10 16.87 -5.95
C THR A 226 3.24 15.69 -5.51
N THR A 227 2.15 15.43 -6.23
CA THR A 227 1.20 14.32 -6.03
C THR A 227 1.76 12.99 -6.57
N GLU A 228 3.06 12.88 -6.81
CA GLU A 228 3.69 11.71 -7.41
C GLU A 228 4.29 10.80 -6.33
N SER A 229 3.92 9.52 -6.40
CA SER A 229 4.54 8.49 -5.56
C SER A 229 6.01 8.30 -5.94
N ARG A 230 6.86 8.14 -4.94
CA ARG A 230 8.32 7.96 -5.11
C ARG A 230 8.73 6.58 -4.65
N PHE A 231 9.46 5.87 -5.49
CA PHE A 231 10.04 4.57 -5.18
C PHE A 231 11.45 4.73 -4.65
N PHE A 232 11.74 4.03 -3.57
CA PHE A 232 13.05 3.93 -2.95
C PHE A 232 13.44 2.45 -2.86
N LYS A 233 14.54 2.09 -3.49
CA LYS A 233 15.11 0.75 -3.42
C LYS A 233 16.03 0.68 -2.20
N ILE A 234 15.76 -0.25 -1.31
CA ILE A 234 16.53 -0.44 -0.07
C ILE A 234 17.62 -1.49 -0.28
N ASP A 235 17.27 -2.59 -0.94
CA ASP A 235 18.20 -3.65 -1.34
C ASP A 235 17.79 -4.23 -2.71
N ALA A 236 18.29 -5.41 -3.07
CA ALA A 236 18.03 -6.03 -4.37
C ALA A 236 16.54 -6.08 -4.73
N ASP A 237 15.66 -6.43 -3.78
CA ASP A 237 14.25 -6.71 -4.02
C ASP A 237 13.30 -5.96 -3.08
N THR A 238 13.82 -5.15 -2.15
CA THR A 238 13.01 -4.39 -1.18
C THR A 238 12.79 -2.97 -1.65
N TYR A 239 11.53 -2.55 -1.69
CA TYR A 239 11.14 -1.20 -2.10
C TYR A 239 10.24 -0.54 -1.05
N LEU A 240 10.58 0.68 -0.67
CA LEU A 240 9.67 1.59 0.02
C LEU A 240 9.08 2.58 -0.99
N ILE A 241 7.81 2.87 -0.83
CA ILE A 241 7.08 3.75 -1.74
C ILE A 241 6.40 4.83 -0.90
N ASP A 242 6.90 6.06 -1.02
CA ASP A 242 6.23 7.21 -0.41
C ASP A 242 4.95 7.52 -1.17
N THR A 243 3.82 7.49 -0.48
CA THR A 243 2.50 7.69 -1.06
C THR A 243 1.83 8.90 -0.43
N PRO A 244 1.95 10.09 -1.03
CA PRO A 244 1.25 11.26 -0.55
C PRO A 244 -0.27 11.07 -0.66
N GLY A 245 -1.01 11.51 0.38
CA GLY A 245 -2.47 11.57 0.36
C GLY A 245 -3.22 10.30 0.79
N PHE A 246 -2.55 9.19 1.11
CA PHE A 246 -3.24 7.99 1.62
C PHE A 246 -3.81 8.20 3.05
N SER A 247 -3.30 9.17 3.80
CA SER A 247 -3.79 9.52 5.16
C SER A 247 -5.11 10.31 5.16
N THR A 248 -5.53 10.83 4.01
CA THR A 248 -6.77 11.63 3.86
C THR A 248 -7.83 10.89 3.07
N LEU A 249 -7.81 9.56 3.12
CA LEU A 249 -8.75 8.75 2.35
C LEU A 249 -10.18 8.90 2.88
N ASP A 250 -11.09 9.06 1.95
CA ASP A 250 -12.51 8.84 2.17
C ASP A 250 -12.78 7.36 2.48
N PHE A 251 -13.98 7.06 2.90
CA PHE A 251 -14.42 5.66 3.00
C PHE A 251 -14.32 4.94 1.64
N PRO A 252 -14.04 3.63 1.62
CA PRO A 252 -14.01 2.86 0.39
C PRO A 252 -15.37 2.88 -0.30
N LYS A 253 -15.39 2.90 -1.63
CA LYS A 253 -16.63 2.83 -2.41
C LYS A 253 -17.02 1.38 -2.56
N LEU A 254 -18.04 0.95 -1.81
CA LEU A 254 -18.59 -0.39 -1.88
C LEU A 254 -19.88 -0.38 -2.74
N LYS A 255 -20.10 -1.46 -3.47
CA LYS A 255 -21.30 -1.63 -4.32
C LYS A 255 -22.46 -2.19 -3.52
N GLU A 256 -22.16 -3.12 -2.65
CA GLU A 256 -23.14 -3.84 -1.83
C GLU A 256 -22.85 -3.66 -0.34
N LYS A 257 -23.90 -3.60 0.45
CA LYS A 257 -23.78 -3.44 1.92
C LYS A 257 -23.03 -4.59 2.58
N LYS A 258 -23.17 -5.80 2.03
CA LYS A 258 -22.49 -7.02 2.49
C LYS A 258 -20.97 -6.99 2.28
N GLU A 259 -20.47 -6.20 1.35
CA GLU A 259 -19.02 -6.08 1.14
C GLU A 259 -18.33 -5.48 2.37
N LEU A 260 -19.04 -4.65 3.17
CA LEU A 260 -18.44 -3.99 4.33
C LEU A 260 -17.99 -4.99 5.41
N GLU A 261 -18.78 -6.03 5.68
CA GLU A 261 -18.45 -7.02 6.71
C GLU A 261 -17.16 -7.78 6.40
N LEU A 262 -16.84 -7.95 5.10
CA LEU A 262 -15.63 -8.64 4.64
C LEU A 262 -14.34 -7.82 4.91
N LEU A 263 -14.49 -6.51 5.18
CA LEU A 263 -13.39 -5.63 5.53
C LEU A 263 -13.08 -5.63 7.04
N PHE A 264 -13.81 -6.45 7.81
CA PHE A 264 -13.61 -6.67 9.24
C PHE A 264 -13.20 -8.13 9.47
N PRO A 265 -11.90 -8.46 9.43
CA PRO A 265 -11.42 -9.85 9.51
C PRO A 265 -11.94 -10.59 10.76
N GLU A 266 -12.14 -9.87 11.87
CA GLU A 266 -12.67 -10.37 13.12
C GLU A 266 -14.13 -10.87 13.03
N PHE A 267 -14.87 -10.46 12.00
CA PHE A 267 -16.24 -10.94 11.76
C PHE A 267 -16.27 -12.28 11.03
N SER A 268 -15.20 -12.66 10.35
CA SER A 268 -15.15 -13.81 9.44
C SER A 268 -15.57 -15.14 10.08
N GLU A 269 -15.27 -15.33 11.37
CA GLU A 269 -15.62 -16.54 12.12
C GLU A 269 -17.13 -16.61 12.46
N TYR A 270 -17.82 -15.48 12.46
CA TYR A 270 -19.18 -15.36 12.99
C TYR A 270 -20.25 -15.04 11.94
N ILE A 271 -19.90 -14.45 10.81
CA ILE A 271 -20.89 -14.00 9.80
C ILE A 271 -21.79 -15.13 9.30
N LEU A 272 -21.25 -16.34 9.16
CA LEU A 272 -22.00 -17.51 8.71
C LEU A 272 -22.92 -18.11 9.79
N GLN A 273 -22.80 -17.68 11.04
CA GLN A 273 -23.57 -18.15 12.18
C GLN A 273 -24.81 -17.27 12.45
N CYS A 274 -24.99 -16.17 11.73
CA CYS A 274 -26.16 -15.33 11.83
C CYS A 274 -27.43 -16.08 11.39
N LYS A 275 -28.55 -15.83 12.06
CA LYS A 275 -29.85 -16.41 11.73
C LYS A 275 -30.29 -16.11 10.29
N PHE A 276 -29.97 -14.93 9.77
CA PHE A 276 -30.34 -14.50 8.42
C PHE A 276 -29.10 -14.39 7.54
N ARG A 277 -29.20 -14.85 6.29
CA ARG A 277 -28.07 -14.79 5.32
C ARG A 277 -27.72 -13.37 4.88
N ASP A 278 -28.71 -12.48 4.89
CA ASP A 278 -28.60 -11.06 4.53
C ASP A 278 -28.44 -10.14 5.75
N CYS A 279 -28.06 -10.70 6.91
CA CYS A 279 -27.81 -9.95 8.13
C CYS A 279 -26.76 -8.88 7.90
N LEU A 280 -27.09 -7.63 8.23
CA LEU A 280 -26.17 -6.49 8.17
C LEU A 280 -25.57 -6.15 9.53
N HIS A 281 -25.84 -6.99 10.55
CA HIS A 281 -25.30 -6.89 11.91
C HIS A 281 -25.68 -5.59 12.65
N ILE A 282 -26.80 -4.95 12.27
CA ILE A 282 -27.26 -3.68 12.84
C ILE A 282 -28.41 -3.93 13.82
N ASN A 283 -29.59 -4.34 13.31
CA ASN A 283 -30.80 -4.50 14.10
C ASN A 283 -31.39 -5.92 14.07
N GLU A 284 -30.80 -6.83 13.33
CA GLU A 284 -31.35 -8.17 13.10
C GLU A 284 -31.31 -9.01 14.38
N PRO A 285 -32.41 -9.72 14.71
CA PRO A 285 -32.43 -10.64 15.83
C PRO A 285 -31.67 -11.91 15.51
N GLY A 286 -30.93 -12.47 16.48
CA GLY A 286 -30.07 -13.64 16.29
C GLY A 286 -28.87 -13.37 15.41
N CYS A 287 -28.31 -12.17 15.56
CA CYS A 287 -27.05 -11.77 14.91
C CYS A 287 -25.85 -12.27 15.72
N SER A 288 -25.08 -13.19 15.14
CA SER A 288 -23.90 -13.74 15.80
C SER A 288 -22.81 -12.71 16.09
N ILE A 289 -22.67 -11.66 15.26
CA ILE A 289 -21.73 -10.57 15.53
C ILE A 289 -22.10 -9.84 16.81
N LYS A 290 -23.37 -9.51 17.02
CA LYS A 290 -23.85 -8.84 18.24
C LYS A 290 -23.72 -9.74 19.48
N GLU A 291 -24.01 -11.03 19.35
CA GLU A 291 -23.83 -11.99 20.44
C GLU A 291 -22.34 -12.11 20.83
N ASN A 292 -21.41 -12.05 19.87
CA ASN A 292 -19.99 -12.10 20.14
C ASN A 292 -19.42 -10.77 20.61
N LEU A 293 -20.05 -9.65 20.27
CA LEU A 293 -19.77 -8.36 20.91
C LEU A 293 -20.11 -8.40 22.40
N GLU A 294 -21.31 -8.89 22.78
CA GLU A 294 -21.74 -9.05 24.17
C GLU A 294 -20.83 -9.99 24.97
N LYS A 295 -20.26 -11.00 24.34
CA LYS A 295 -19.30 -11.94 24.95
C LYS A 295 -17.87 -11.39 25.02
N GLY A 296 -17.59 -10.21 24.43
CA GLY A 296 -16.25 -9.62 24.38
C GLY A 296 -15.30 -10.27 23.35
N ASN A 297 -15.81 -11.13 22.44
CA ASN A 297 -15.02 -11.74 21.37
C ASN A 297 -14.77 -10.76 20.21
N ILE A 298 -15.60 -9.73 20.08
CA ILE A 298 -15.48 -8.62 19.13
C ILE A 298 -15.34 -7.34 19.94
N SER A 299 -14.35 -6.52 19.60
CA SER A 299 -14.11 -5.23 20.26
C SER A 299 -15.29 -4.26 20.00
N GLU A 300 -15.71 -3.58 21.05
CA GLU A 300 -16.73 -2.53 20.96
C GLU A 300 -16.29 -1.38 20.06
N MET A 301 -15.01 -0.97 20.12
CA MET A 301 -14.42 0.03 19.22
C MET A 301 -14.59 -0.37 17.75
N ARG A 302 -14.29 -1.63 17.42
CA ARG A 302 -14.37 -2.16 16.06
C ARG A 302 -15.81 -2.26 15.58
N TYR A 303 -16.72 -2.73 16.41
CA TYR A 303 -18.14 -2.78 16.06
C TYR A 303 -18.74 -1.38 15.87
N ASN A 304 -18.43 -0.43 16.77
CA ASN A 304 -18.86 0.96 16.62
C ASN A 304 -18.30 1.59 15.34
N PHE A 305 -17.07 1.28 14.97
CA PHE A 305 -16.50 1.75 13.71
C PHE A 305 -17.16 1.07 12.50
N TYR A 306 -17.60 -0.19 12.59
CA TYR A 306 -18.41 -0.84 11.57
C TYR A 306 -19.72 -0.07 11.34
N LEU A 307 -20.46 0.25 12.40
CA LEU A 307 -21.71 1.03 12.30
C LEU A 307 -21.46 2.42 11.70
N TYR A 308 -20.43 3.10 12.18
CA TYR A 308 -20.01 4.41 11.66
C TYR A 308 -19.67 4.34 10.16
N SER A 309 -18.94 3.31 9.75
CA SER A 309 -18.58 3.08 8.34
C SER A 309 -19.82 2.80 7.48
N PHE A 310 -20.72 1.98 7.98
CA PHE A 310 -21.97 1.65 7.30
C PHE A 310 -22.81 2.91 7.01
N GLU A 311 -22.98 3.76 8.02
CA GLU A 311 -23.68 5.03 7.87
C GLU A 311 -23.02 5.94 6.83
N ASN A 312 -21.69 6.11 6.91
CA ASN A 312 -20.99 7.03 6.00
C ASN A 312 -20.90 6.52 4.55
N ILE A 313 -20.86 5.21 4.34
CA ILE A 313 -20.76 4.63 2.99
C ILE A 313 -22.13 4.58 2.29
N PHE A 314 -23.20 4.30 3.05
CA PHE A 314 -24.49 3.97 2.46
C PHE A 314 -25.62 4.97 2.77
N SER A 315 -25.37 6.06 3.53
CA SER A 315 -26.39 7.08 3.81
C SER A 315 -26.69 8.02 2.65
N ASP A 316 -25.79 8.20 1.70
CA ASP A 316 -25.92 9.12 0.56
C ASP A 316 -26.86 8.60 -0.56
N ASN A 317 -27.58 7.49 -0.34
CA ASN A 317 -28.57 6.96 -1.28
C ASN A 317 -30.00 7.28 -0.86
N LYS A 318 -30.25 8.51 -0.38
CA LYS A 318 -31.62 9.06 -0.22
C LYS A 318 -31.90 10.15 -1.22
#